data_a1b92e6dca8fe66655eb64aaf069f447
#
_entry.id   a1b92e6dca8fe66655eb64aaf069f447
#
_cell.length_a   1.000
_cell.length_b   1.000
_cell.length_c   1.000
_cell.angle_alpha   90.00
_cell.angle_beta   90.00
_cell.angle_gamma   90.00
#
_symmetry.space_group_name_H-M   'P 1'
#
loop_
_entity.id
_entity.type
_entity.pdbx_description
1 polymer ?
#
loop_
_entity_poly.entity_id
_entity_poly.type
_entity_poly.pdbx_seq_one_letter_code
_entity_poly.pdbx_strand_id
1 'polypeptide(L)'
;MKLFYDLKIFSLFIISFLFLLSCSTEPREKTTLIRSKEKTKIPIFNADSSYSFIEKQVSFGPRVISSNGWKDCANYLEKKLKTYTSNVIIQEAPISTYDGKNHILKNIIASFSAEKNNR
;
A
#
# COMPACT_ATOMS: atom_id res chain seq x y z
N MET A 1 56.32 -17.17 25.30
CA MET A 1 55.18 -16.24 25.38
C MET A 1 54.85 -15.56 24.04
N LYS A 2 55.79 -15.13 23.23
CA LYS A 2 55.57 -14.52 21.89
C LYS A 2 54.82 -15.44 20.91
N LEU A 3 55.21 -16.71 20.83
CA LEU A 3 54.65 -17.67 19.88
C LEU A 3 53.12 -17.87 20.05
N PHE A 4 52.62 -17.84 21.28
CA PHE A 4 51.19 -17.96 21.56
C PHE A 4 50.39 -16.69 21.21
N TYR A 5 51.05 -15.54 21.22
CA TYR A 5 50.45 -14.28 20.83
C TYR A 5 50.29 -14.18 19.30
N ASP A 6 51.33 -14.59 18.59
CA ASP A 6 51.35 -14.62 17.13
C ASP A 6 50.31 -15.60 16.58
N LEU A 7 50.13 -16.76 17.24
CA LEU A 7 49.13 -17.76 16.85
C LEU A 7 47.68 -17.24 17.05
N LYS A 8 47.44 -16.47 18.11
CA LYS A 8 46.09 -15.87 18.36
C LYS A 8 45.77 -14.78 17.35
N ILE A 9 46.74 -13.94 17.00
CA ILE A 9 46.57 -12.89 16.01
C ILE A 9 46.31 -13.50 14.62
N PHE A 10 47.05 -14.57 14.28
CA PHE A 10 46.87 -15.29 13.02
C PHE A 10 45.48 -15.95 12.94
N SER A 11 44.98 -16.52 14.04
CA SER A 11 43.61 -17.09 14.12
C SER A 11 42.53 -16.02 13.95
N LEU A 12 42.72 -14.84 14.55
CA LEU A 12 41.77 -13.70 14.39
C LEU A 12 41.75 -13.20 12.96
N PHE A 13 42.87 -13.18 12.26
CA PHE A 13 42.93 -12.78 10.86
C PHE A 13 42.22 -13.77 9.93
N ILE A 14 42.35 -15.09 10.20
CA ILE A 14 41.66 -16.13 9.43
C ILE A 14 40.16 -16.04 9.63
N ILE A 15 39.67 -15.80 10.84
CA ILE A 15 38.26 -15.66 11.15
C ILE A 15 37.70 -14.41 10.46
N SER A 16 38.41 -13.28 10.49
CA SER A 16 38.01 -12.04 9.81
C SER A 16 37.97 -12.22 8.29
N PHE A 17 38.87 -12.98 7.70
CA PHE A 17 38.92 -13.25 6.26
C PHE A 17 37.76 -14.16 5.81
N LEU A 18 37.31 -15.10 6.64
CA LEU A 18 36.18 -15.98 6.37
C LEU A 18 34.86 -15.19 6.32
N PHE A 19 34.71 -14.10 7.10
CA PHE A 19 33.51 -13.25 7.05
C PHE A 19 33.41 -12.42 5.76
N LEU A 20 34.51 -12.15 5.07
CA LEU A 20 34.54 -11.42 3.81
C LEU A 20 34.12 -12.26 2.60
N LEU A 21 34.13 -13.59 2.72
CA LEU A 21 33.73 -14.52 1.64
C LEU A 21 32.24 -14.91 1.68
N SER A 22 31.48 -14.43 2.67
CA SER A 22 30.07 -14.77 2.85
C SER A 22 29.11 -13.96 1.97
N CYS A 23 29.60 -13.20 0.99
CA CYS A 23 28.75 -12.54 0.01
C CYS A 23 28.64 -13.42 -1.25
N SER A 24 27.94 -14.55 -1.13
CA SER A 24 27.48 -15.28 -2.31
C SER A 24 26.30 -14.55 -2.91
N THR A 25 26.57 -13.75 -3.92
CA THR A 25 25.54 -13.24 -4.83
C THR A 25 25.04 -14.45 -5.61
N GLU A 26 23.91 -15.02 -5.19
CA GLU A 26 23.22 -16.00 -6.03
C GLU A 26 22.90 -15.32 -7.36
N PRO A 27 23.26 -15.91 -8.50
CA PRO A 27 22.85 -15.41 -9.79
C PRO A 27 21.32 -15.56 -9.83
N ARG A 28 20.61 -14.42 -9.73
CA ARG A 28 19.17 -14.36 -9.93
C ARG A 28 18.89 -14.82 -11.34
N GLU A 29 18.58 -16.12 -11.46
CA GLU A 29 18.15 -16.71 -12.71
C GLU A 29 16.97 -15.87 -13.24
N LYS A 30 17.23 -15.09 -14.27
CA LYS A 30 16.18 -14.40 -15.02
C LYS A 30 15.36 -15.49 -15.72
N THR A 31 14.44 -16.08 -14.96
CA THR A 31 13.37 -16.86 -15.56
C THR A 31 12.58 -15.90 -16.45
N THR A 32 13.00 -15.78 -17.68
CA THR A 32 12.25 -15.17 -18.76
C THR A 32 11.06 -16.10 -19.04
N LEU A 33 10.07 -16.03 -18.16
CA LEU A 33 8.73 -16.45 -18.54
C LEU A 33 8.32 -15.51 -19.66
N ILE A 34 8.54 -15.94 -20.89
CA ILE A 34 7.87 -15.40 -22.07
C ILE A 34 6.40 -15.80 -21.91
N ARG A 35 5.75 -15.15 -20.93
CA ARG A 35 4.29 -15.12 -20.90
C ARG A 35 3.92 -14.26 -22.10
N SER A 36 3.43 -14.90 -23.16
CA SER A 36 2.77 -14.19 -24.25
C SER A 36 1.69 -13.33 -23.62
N LYS A 37 2.03 -12.07 -23.39
CA LYS A 37 1.11 -11.08 -22.83
C LYS A 37 0.08 -10.84 -23.93
N GLU A 38 -1.02 -11.56 -23.85
CA GLU A 38 -2.24 -11.16 -24.56
C GLU A 38 -2.38 -9.65 -24.31
N LYS A 39 -2.34 -8.86 -25.38
CA LYS A 39 -2.39 -7.38 -25.26
C LYS A 39 -3.74 -7.03 -24.65
N THR A 40 -3.78 -6.91 -23.35
CA THR A 40 -4.97 -6.43 -22.62
C THR A 40 -5.30 -5.06 -23.15
N LYS A 41 -6.49 -4.91 -23.75
CA LYS A 41 -6.96 -3.61 -24.25
C LYS A 41 -7.11 -2.68 -23.06
N ILE A 42 -6.18 -1.74 -22.93
CA ILE A 42 -6.21 -0.74 -21.84
C ILE A 42 -7.32 0.26 -22.18
N PRO A 43 -8.28 0.51 -21.27
CA PRO A 43 -9.30 1.52 -21.47
C PRO A 43 -8.69 2.92 -21.64
N ILE A 44 -9.31 3.75 -22.44
CA ILE A 44 -8.90 5.15 -22.59
C ILE A 44 -9.29 5.87 -21.28
N PHE A 45 -8.36 6.63 -20.72
CA PHE A 45 -8.60 7.44 -19.54
C PHE A 45 -9.61 8.56 -19.85
N ASN A 46 -10.66 8.67 -19.03
CA ASN A 46 -11.67 9.72 -19.17
C ASN A 46 -11.34 10.86 -18.18
N ALA A 47 -10.68 11.90 -18.69
CA ALA A 47 -10.23 13.04 -17.89
C ALA A 47 -11.43 13.85 -17.35
N ASP A 48 -12.47 14.06 -18.15
CA ASP A 48 -13.65 14.86 -17.77
C ASP A 48 -14.41 14.23 -16.63
N SER A 49 -14.62 12.91 -16.69
CA SER A 49 -15.26 12.18 -15.58
C SER A 49 -14.41 12.23 -14.30
N SER A 50 -13.09 12.11 -14.44
CA SER A 50 -12.17 12.16 -13.28
C SER A 50 -12.20 13.53 -12.64
N TYR A 51 -12.19 14.59 -13.45
CA TYR A 51 -12.27 15.97 -12.97
C TYR A 51 -13.60 16.23 -12.25
N SER A 52 -14.72 15.80 -12.84
CA SER A 52 -16.05 15.99 -12.25
C SER A 52 -16.21 15.30 -10.88
N PHE A 53 -15.53 14.14 -10.67
CA PHE A 53 -15.54 13.47 -9.37
C PHE A 53 -14.76 14.24 -8.32
N ILE A 54 -13.63 14.86 -8.69
CA ILE A 54 -12.83 15.70 -7.80
C ILE A 54 -13.61 16.97 -7.47
N GLU A 55 -14.16 17.66 -8.47
CA GLU A 55 -14.97 18.86 -8.31
C GLU A 55 -16.13 18.62 -7.34
N LYS A 56 -16.85 17.52 -7.52
CA LYS A 56 -17.95 17.13 -6.61
C LYS A 56 -17.49 16.95 -5.19
N GLN A 57 -16.32 16.30 -4.97
CA GLN A 57 -15.77 16.10 -3.63
C GLN A 57 -15.33 17.42 -2.99
N VAL A 58 -14.79 18.36 -3.77
CA VAL A 58 -14.39 19.69 -3.30
C VAL A 58 -15.61 20.54 -2.97
N SER A 59 -16.72 20.41 -3.71
CA SER A 59 -17.93 21.19 -3.51
C SER A 59 -18.60 20.97 -2.15
N PHE A 60 -18.28 19.91 -1.42
CA PHE A 60 -18.75 19.69 -0.04
C PHE A 60 -18.04 20.58 1.00
N GLY A 61 -17.03 21.35 0.58
CA GLY A 61 -16.26 22.23 1.45
C GLY A 61 -15.27 21.49 2.38
N PRO A 62 -14.85 22.14 3.49
CA PRO A 62 -13.89 21.55 4.42
C PRO A 62 -14.42 20.25 5.03
N ARG A 63 -13.60 19.19 4.89
CA ARG A 63 -13.94 17.83 5.37
C ARG A 63 -13.31 17.54 6.73
N VAL A 64 -13.51 18.47 7.67
CA VAL A 64 -13.11 18.24 9.05
C VAL A 64 -13.96 17.09 9.62
N ILE A 65 -13.35 16.19 10.35
CA ILE A 65 -14.03 15.03 10.93
C ILE A 65 -15.28 15.45 11.71
N SER A 66 -16.38 14.74 11.53
CA SER A 66 -17.70 15.00 12.10
C SER A 66 -18.44 16.24 11.55
N SER A 67 -17.85 17.02 10.63
CA SER A 67 -18.54 18.12 9.95
C SER A 67 -19.58 17.63 8.95
N ASN A 68 -20.49 18.52 8.53
CA ASN A 68 -21.46 18.19 7.47
C ASN A 68 -20.75 17.87 6.13
N GLY A 69 -19.73 18.67 5.75
CA GLY A 69 -18.95 18.41 4.54
C GLY A 69 -18.28 17.03 4.55
N TRP A 70 -17.79 16.57 5.70
CA TRP A 70 -17.26 15.23 5.88
C TRP A 70 -18.35 14.15 5.68
N LYS A 71 -19.52 14.31 6.31
CA LYS A 71 -20.65 13.37 6.20
C LYS A 71 -21.17 13.27 4.77
N ASP A 72 -21.39 14.43 4.12
CA ASP A 72 -21.94 14.49 2.77
C ASP A 72 -20.98 13.92 1.74
N CYS A 73 -19.68 14.20 1.88
CA CYS A 73 -18.65 13.62 1.03
C CYS A 73 -18.56 12.08 1.22
N ALA A 74 -18.59 11.58 2.45
CA ALA A 74 -18.57 10.15 2.73
C ALA A 74 -19.80 9.44 2.12
N ASN A 75 -20.99 10.03 2.28
CA ASN A 75 -22.21 9.49 1.70
C ASN A 75 -22.18 9.50 0.16
N TYR A 76 -21.63 10.55 -0.44
CA TYR A 76 -21.44 10.61 -1.89
C TYR A 76 -20.50 9.51 -2.38
N LEU A 77 -19.32 9.32 -1.72
CA LEU A 77 -18.35 8.30 -2.08
C LEU A 77 -18.95 6.89 -1.96
N GLU A 78 -19.65 6.60 -0.87
CA GLU A 78 -20.32 5.33 -0.67
C GLU A 78 -21.32 5.04 -1.79
N LYS A 79 -22.24 5.99 -2.06
CA LYS A 79 -23.23 5.85 -3.13
C LYS A 79 -22.56 5.65 -4.49
N LYS A 80 -21.50 6.43 -4.77
CA LYS A 80 -20.79 6.35 -6.04
C LYS A 80 -20.08 5.00 -6.23
N LEU A 81 -19.41 4.49 -5.20
CA LEU A 81 -18.77 3.18 -5.25
C LEU A 81 -19.78 2.05 -5.44
N LYS A 82 -20.95 2.14 -4.81
CA LYS A 82 -22.06 1.17 -4.99
C LYS A 82 -22.60 1.13 -6.42
N THR A 83 -22.39 2.16 -7.25
CA THR A 83 -22.73 2.10 -8.68
C THR A 83 -21.79 1.23 -9.51
N TYR A 84 -20.59 0.92 -9.00
CA TYR A 84 -19.57 0.13 -9.69
C TYR A 84 -19.41 -1.28 -9.15
N THR A 85 -19.73 -1.51 -7.88
CA THR A 85 -19.63 -2.82 -7.23
C THR A 85 -20.65 -2.95 -6.11
N SER A 86 -21.21 -4.15 -5.94
CA SER A 86 -22.03 -4.47 -4.76
C SER A 86 -21.21 -4.70 -3.49
N ASN A 87 -19.89 -4.92 -3.62
CA ASN A 87 -19.02 -5.24 -2.51
C ASN A 87 -18.38 -3.96 -1.94
N VAL A 88 -19.19 -3.19 -1.21
CA VAL A 88 -18.76 -1.98 -0.50
C VAL A 88 -18.98 -2.17 0.99
N ILE A 89 -17.92 -2.05 1.77
CA ILE A 89 -17.91 -2.19 3.23
C ILE A 89 -17.64 -0.83 3.85
N ILE A 90 -18.43 -0.47 4.85
CA ILE A 90 -18.21 0.70 5.69
C ILE A 90 -17.69 0.20 7.04
N GLN A 91 -16.49 0.65 7.42
CA GLN A 91 -15.91 0.40 8.73
C GLN A 91 -15.98 1.69 9.55
N GLU A 92 -16.51 1.60 10.75
CA GLU A 92 -16.55 2.71 11.69
C GLU A 92 -15.80 2.33 12.97
N ALA A 93 -15.00 3.26 13.49
CA ALA A 93 -14.23 3.07 14.71
C ALA A 93 -14.18 4.36 15.54
N PRO A 94 -14.35 4.29 16.87
CA PRO A 94 -14.17 5.43 17.73
C PRO A 94 -12.68 5.81 17.79
N ILE A 95 -12.39 7.11 17.71
CA ILE A 95 -11.04 7.66 17.88
C ILE A 95 -11.10 8.88 18.81
N SER A 96 -10.02 9.12 19.54
CA SER A 96 -9.82 10.35 20.30
C SER A 96 -8.71 11.15 19.63
N THR A 97 -8.96 12.44 19.40
CA THR A 97 -7.97 13.37 18.85
C THR A 97 -7.12 13.97 19.98
N TYR A 98 -5.99 14.60 19.62
CA TYR A 98 -5.03 15.16 20.57
C TYR A 98 -5.65 16.24 21.50
N ASP A 99 -6.76 16.88 21.06
CA ASP A 99 -7.52 17.85 21.85
C ASP A 99 -8.59 17.20 22.76
N GLY A 100 -8.55 15.87 22.90
CA GLY A 100 -9.43 15.09 23.77
C GLY A 100 -10.85 14.89 23.24
N LYS A 101 -11.15 15.30 22.00
CA LYS A 101 -12.47 15.07 21.40
C LYS A 101 -12.60 13.66 20.86
N ASN A 102 -13.78 13.08 21.06
CA ASN A 102 -14.12 11.77 20.52
C ASN A 102 -14.86 11.91 19.19
N HIS A 103 -14.44 11.14 18.20
CA HIS A 103 -15.01 11.11 16.87
C HIS A 103 -15.22 9.67 16.42
N ILE A 104 -16.05 9.51 15.38
CA ILE A 104 -16.15 8.23 14.67
C ILE A 104 -15.38 8.35 13.35
N LEU A 105 -14.32 7.57 13.23
CA LEU A 105 -13.63 7.39 11.96
C LEU A 105 -14.50 6.55 11.04
N LYS A 106 -14.58 6.92 9.75
CA LYS A 106 -15.27 6.14 8.72
C LYS A 106 -14.28 5.77 7.62
N ASN A 107 -14.12 4.48 7.35
CA ASN A 107 -13.36 3.95 6.24
C ASN A 107 -14.30 3.28 5.24
N ILE A 108 -14.14 3.56 3.94
CA ILE A 108 -14.96 3.04 2.85
C ILE A 108 -14.09 2.12 2.01
N ILE A 109 -14.43 0.84 1.94
CA ILE A 109 -13.70 -0.18 1.20
C ILE A 109 -14.58 -0.70 0.09
N ALA A 110 -14.12 -0.60 -1.16
CA ALA A 110 -14.80 -1.18 -2.31
C ALA A 110 -13.91 -2.23 -2.96
N SER A 111 -14.45 -3.43 -3.19
CA SER A 111 -13.74 -4.52 -3.86
C SER A 111 -14.32 -4.77 -5.23
N PHE A 112 -13.45 -4.85 -6.24
CA PHE A 112 -13.80 -5.13 -7.63
C PHE A 112 -13.30 -6.53 -7.99
N SER A 113 -14.16 -7.33 -8.64
CA SER A 113 -13.82 -8.71 -9.02
C SER A 113 -13.27 -9.53 -7.84
N ALA A 114 -13.94 -9.46 -6.69
CA ALA A 114 -13.51 -10.09 -5.44
C ALA A 114 -13.39 -11.62 -5.58
N GLU A 115 -14.10 -12.21 -6.54
CA GLU A 115 -14.10 -13.64 -6.87
C GLU A 115 -12.86 -14.12 -7.64
N LYS A 116 -12.03 -13.21 -8.18
CA LYS A 116 -10.83 -13.58 -8.95
C LYS A 116 -9.65 -13.83 -8.02
N ASN A 117 -9.10 -15.05 -8.07
CA ASN A 117 -7.94 -15.45 -7.26
C ASN A 117 -6.60 -14.85 -7.73
N ASN A 118 -6.51 -14.33 -8.96
CA ASN A 118 -5.32 -13.71 -9.54
C ASN A 118 -5.44 -12.19 -9.47
N ARG A 119 -4.93 -11.61 -8.42
CA ARG A 119 -4.81 -10.15 -8.25
C ARG A 119 -3.35 -9.74 -8.31
#